data_289ba0cd1f1bb2e475d77b3b028bb5f8
#
_entry.id   289ba0cd1f1bb2e475d77b3b028bb5f8
#
_cell.length_a   1.000
_cell.length_b   1.000
_cell.length_c   1.000
_cell.angle_alpha   90.00
_cell.angle_beta   90.00
_cell.angle_gamma   90.00
#
_symmetry.space_group_name_H-M   'P 1'
#
loop_
_entity.id
_entity.type
_entity.pdbx_description
1 polymer ?
#
loop_
_entity_poly.entity_id
_entity_poly.type
_entity_poly.pdbx_seq_one_letter_code
_entity_poly.pdbx_strand_id
1 'polypeptide(L)'
;NIGWQDKDAYGKTLSSRQREKMQRLRTWNERFRTRDSKERNLKQALGEIDRMASALGLPENVRETASVIYRRALADDLLPGRSIEGVATSALYAAARQAGTPRSLDEVATVSRVGKMELTRTYRYVVRELKLEIQPADPEQYVPRFASELDLSEESERRARDLLRSAKEAGVHSGKSPVGL
;
A
#
# COMPACT_ATOMS: atom_id res chain seq x y z
N ASN A 1 35.11 6.10 -13.50
CA ASN A 1 35.31 5.74 -12.07
C ASN A 1 36.29 6.75 -11.46
N ILE A 2 35.75 7.72 -10.72
CA ILE A 2 36.55 8.70 -10.00
C ILE A 2 36.77 8.12 -8.61
N GLY A 3 38.04 7.85 -8.31
CA GLY A 3 38.44 7.19 -7.08
C GLY A 3 38.12 8.01 -5.81
N TRP A 4 38.05 7.32 -4.71
CA TRP A 4 37.71 7.82 -3.37
C TRP A 4 38.64 8.86 -2.79
N GLN A 5 39.78 9.14 -3.49
CA GLN A 5 40.91 9.94 -2.96
C GLN A 5 41.15 11.26 -3.70
N ASP A 6 40.12 11.92 -4.23
CA ASP A 6 40.25 13.20 -4.94
C ASP A 6 41.39 13.24 -5.97
N LYS A 7 41.66 12.12 -6.63
CA LYS A 7 42.65 11.99 -7.70
C LYS A 7 41.99 11.74 -9.05
N ASP A 8 42.57 12.22 -10.12
CA ASP A 8 42.13 11.87 -11.46
C ASP A 8 42.48 10.40 -11.82
N ALA A 9 42.06 9.93 -12.99
CA ALA A 9 42.34 8.57 -13.46
C ALA A 9 43.84 8.24 -13.58
N TYR A 10 44.71 9.24 -13.53
CA TYR A 10 46.15 9.13 -13.57
C TYR A 10 46.84 9.40 -12.24
N GLY A 11 46.08 9.52 -11.17
CA GLY A 11 46.62 9.68 -9.81
C GLY A 11 47.09 11.09 -9.46
N LYS A 12 46.83 12.10 -10.29
CA LYS A 12 47.14 13.48 -9.98
C LYS A 12 46.14 14.11 -9.04
N THR A 13 46.60 14.91 -8.08
CA THR A 13 45.72 15.65 -7.13
C THR A 13 44.91 16.69 -7.88
N LEU A 14 43.60 16.66 -7.73
CA LEU A 14 42.69 17.62 -8.34
C LEU A 14 42.82 19.00 -7.71
N SER A 15 42.79 20.07 -8.55
CA SER A 15 42.73 21.45 -8.05
C SER A 15 41.40 21.69 -7.30
N SER A 16 41.35 22.71 -6.43
CA SER A 16 40.12 23.07 -5.67
C SER A 16 38.90 23.25 -6.58
N ARG A 17 39.07 23.91 -7.72
CA ARG A 17 38.00 24.09 -8.73
C ARG A 17 37.54 22.77 -9.34
N GLN A 18 38.46 21.85 -9.60
CA GLN A 18 38.14 20.54 -10.14
C GLN A 18 37.42 19.68 -9.10
N ARG A 19 37.79 19.76 -7.80
CA ARG A 19 37.13 19.10 -6.71
C ARG A 19 35.67 19.58 -6.56
N GLU A 20 35.45 20.91 -6.56
CA GLU A 20 34.07 21.46 -6.52
C GLU A 20 33.23 21.00 -7.71
N LYS A 21 33.78 21.04 -8.92
CA LYS A 21 33.08 20.60 -10.12
C LYS A 21 32.75 19.12 -10.06
N MET A 22 33.65 18.29 -9.56
CA MET A 22 33.43 16.86 -9.36
C MET A 22 32.38 16.56 -8.28
N GLN A 23 32.42 17.31 -7.20
CA GLN A 23 31.45 17.17 -6.12
C GLN A 23 30.04 17.54 -6.60
N ARG A 24 29.88 18.61 -7.36
CA ARG A 24 28.60 18.98 -7.99
C ARG A 24 28.10 17.89 -8.95
N LEU A 25 28.98 17.31 -9.77
CA LEU A 25 28.65 16.22 -10.69
C LEU A 25 28.24 14.94 -9.94
N ARG A 26 28.93 14.59 -8.83
CA ARG A 26 28.55 13.45 -7.98
C ARG A 26 27.16 13.65 -7.38
N THR A 27 26.90 14.82 -6.79
CA THR A 27 25.59 15.17 -6.22
C THR A 27 24.48 15.13 -7.28
N TRP A 28 24.78 15.62 -8.49
CA TRP A 28 23.84 15.59 -9.60
C TRP A 28 23.55 14.14 -10.05
N ASN A 29 24.57 13.31 -10.22
CA ASN A 29 24.42 11.90 -10.56
C ASN A 29 23.64 11.11 -9.50
N GLU A 30 23.87 11.37 -8.21
CA GLU A 30 23.10 10.77 -7.12
C GLU A 30 21.63 11.15 -7.21
N ARG A 31 21.32 12.42 -7.44
CA ARG A 31 19.93 12.90 -7.60
C ARG A 31 19.24 12.23 -8.79
N PHE A 32 19.93 12.09 -9.91
CA PHE A 32 19.40 11.39 -11.10
C PHE A 32 19.13 9.92 -10.81
N ARG A 33 20.08 9.22 -10.22
CA ARG A 33 19.92 7.80 -9.85
C ARG A 33 18.75 7.59 -8.89
N THR A 34 18.60 8.47 -7.91
CA THR A 34 17.50 8.40 -6.93
C THR A 34 16.16 8.64 -7.62
N ARG A 35 16.08 9.62 -8.52
CA ARG A 35 14.87 9.89 -9.30
C ARG A 35 14.49 8.72 -10.18
N ASP A 36 15.40 8.17 -10.95
CA ASP A 36 15.17 7.02 -11.83
C ASP A 36 14.74 5.78 -11.05
N SER A 37 15.33 5.57 -9.86
CA SER A 37 14.94 4.49 -8.98
C SER A 37 13.51 4.66 -8.46
N LYS A 38 13.13 5.85 -8.06
CA LYS A 38 11.76 6.16 -7.62
C LYS A 38 10.74 6.01 -8.75
N GLU A 39 11.06 6.42 -9.96
CA GLU A 39 10.19 6.25 -11.12
C GLU A 39 9.95 4.78 -11.46
N ARG A 40 10.99 3.95 -11.47
CA ARG A 40 10.86 2.50 -11.67
C ARG A 40 10.04 1.83 -10.58
N ASN A 41 10.30 2.20 -9.34
CA ASN A 41 9.55 1.74 -8.17
C ASN A 41 8.06 2.07 -8.31
N LEU A 42 7.73 3.32 -8.63
CA LEU A 42 6.35 3.76 -8.82
C LEU A 42 5.65 2.99 -9.95
N LYS A 43 6.32 2.81 -11.09
CA LYS A 43 5.78 2.05 -12.22
C LYS A 43 5.44 0.62 -11.83
N GLN A 44 6.32 -0.06 -11.12
CA GLN A 44 6.09 -1.40 -10.61
C GLN A 44 4.89 -1.45 -9.64
N ALA A 45 4.84 -0.52 -8.70
CA ALA A 45 3.77 -0.45 -7.72
C ALA A 45 2.40 -0.18 -8.36
N LEU A 46 2.32 0.73 -9.32
CA LEU A 46 1.07 1.01 -10.04
C LEU A 46 0.60 -0.21 -10.82
N GLY A 47 1.50 -0.96 -11.45
CA GLY A 47 1.17 -2.23 -12.10
C GLY A 47 0.62 -3.28 -11.12
N GLU A 48 1.18 -3.39 -9.93
CA GLU A 48 0.66 -4.28 -8.89
C GLU A 48 -0.71 -3.84 -8.37
N ILE A 49 -0.92 -2.55 -8.15
CA ILE A 49 -2.22 -1.99 -7.76
C ILE A 49 -3.28 -2.32 -8.81
N ASP A 50 -3.00 -2.10 -10.09
CA ASP A 50 -3.94 -2.40 -11.18
C ASP A 50 -4.27 -3.88 -11.25
N ARG A 51 -3.27 -4.74 -11.15
CA ARG A 51 -3.46 -6.19 -11.17
C ARG A 51 -4.35 -6.67 -10.02
N MET A 52 -4.04 -6.26 -8.81
CA MET A 52 -4.78 -6.66 -7.61
C MET A 52 -6.20 -6.07 -7.60
N ALA A 53 -6.37 -4.81 -7.97
CA ALA A 53 -7.67 -4.17 -8.05
C ALA A 53 -8.59 -4.86 -9.06
N SER A 54 -8.06 -5.26 -10.21
CA SER A 54 -8.80 -6.05 -11.20
C SER A 54 -9.22 -7.41 -10.64
N ALA A 55 -8.30 -8.12 -9.98
CA ALA A 55 -8.58 -9.42 -9.38
C ALA A 55 -9.61 -9.36 -8.25
N LEU A 56 -9.67 -8.25 -7.51
CA LEU A 56 -10.61 -8.01 -6.41
C LEU A 56 -11.92 -7.34 -6.86
N GLY A 57 -12.05 -6.98 -8.13
CA GLY A 57 -13.22 -6.27 -8.64
C GLY A 57 -13.39 -4.87 -8.04
N LEU A 58 -12.30 -4.19 -7.71
CA LEU A 58 -12.34 -2.85 -7.14
C LEU A 58 -12.47 -1.78 -8.23
N PRO A 59 -13.26 -0.72 -8.01
CA PRO A 59 -13.50 0.32 -9.00
C PRO A 59 -12.31 1.27 -9.17
N GLU A 60 -12.34 2.09 -10.23
CA GLU A 60 -11.27 3.02 -10.60
C GLU A 60 -10.92 4.01 -9.49
N ASN A 61 -11.91 4.56 -8.81
CA ASN A 61 -11.67 5.50 -7.70
C ASN A 61 -10.84 4.90 -6.56
N VAL A 62 -10.96 3.60 -6.32
CA VAL A 62 -10.12 2.89 -5.33
C VAL A 62 -8.69 2.75 -5.84
N ARG A 63 -8.49 2.45 -7.13
CA ARG A 63 -7.16 2.39 -7.75
C ARG A 63 -6.45 3.73 -7.69
N GLU A 64 -7.16 4.81 -8.03
CA GLU A 64 -6.63 6.17 -7.97
C GLU A 64 -6.22 6.54 -6.54
N THR A 65 -7.08 6.28 -5.56
CA THR A 65 -6.78 6.53 -4.15
C THR A 65 -5.57 5.72 -3.68
N ALA A 66 -5.49 4.44 -4.04
CA ALA A 66 -4.34 3.60 -3.72
C ALA A 66 -3.04 4.15 -4.33
N SER A 67 -3.11 4.63 -5.56
CA SER A 67 -1.97 5.27 -6.25
C SER A 67 -1.51 6.53 -5.54
N VAL A 68 -2.44 7.35 -5.06
CA VAL A 68 -2.12 8.56 -4.27
C VAL A 68 -1.46 8.18 -2.95
N ILE A 69 -2.00 7.19 -2.23
CA ILE A 69 -1.41 6.70 -0.96
C ILE A 69 0.01 6.19 -1.21
N TYR A 70 0.23 5.40 -2.26
CA TYR A 70 1.56 4.89 -2.60
C TYR A 70 2.55 6.02 -2.93
N ARG A 71 2.14 7.00 -3.71
CA ARG A 71 2.97 8.17 -4.04
C ARG A 71 3.37 8.95 -2.79
N ARG A 72 2.46 9.11 -1.84
CA ARG A 72 2.78 9.73 -0.54
C ARG A 72 3.80 8.90 0.24
N ALA A 73 3.62 7.57 0.30
CA ALA A 73 4.58 6.68 0.96
C ALA A 73 5.97 6.79 0.34
N LEU A 74 6.05 6.86 -0.98
CA LEU A 74 7.32 7.03 -1.71
C LEU A 74 7.94 8.41 -1.46
N ALA A 75 7.15 9.47 -1.43
CA ALA A 75 7.61 10.83 -1.15
C ALA A 75 8.12 10.99 0.28
N ASP A 76 7.48 10.35 1.24
CA ASP A 76 7.83 10.38 2.67
C ASP A 76 8.91 9.35 3.04
N ASP A 77 9.51 8.70 2.03
CA ASP A 77 10.60 7.73 2.20
C ASP A 77 10.25 6.56 3.13
N LEU A 78 9.04 6.02 2.98
CA LEU A 78 8.53 4.91 3.81
C LEU A 78 8.89 3.51 3.29
N LEU A 79 9.53 3.42 2.12
CA LEU A 79 9.83 2.14 1.50
C LEU A 79 11.10 1.42 2.01
N PRO A 80 12.14 2.11 2.53
CA PRO A 80 13.32 1.40 3.04
C PRO A 80 12.96 0.29 4.04
N GLY A 81 13.49 -0.91 3.80
CA GLY A 81 13.21 -2.10 4.61
C GLY A 81 11.85 -2.77 4.34
N ARG A 82 11.14 -2.35 3.29
CA ARG A 82 9.84 -2.92 2.87
C ARG A 82 9.83 -3.24 1.40
N SER A 83 9.00 -4.21 1.02
CA SER A 83 8.80 -4.55 -0.39
C SER A 83 7.86 -3.54 -1.08
N ILE A 84 8.09 -3.31 -2.36
CA ILE A 84 7.19 -2.52 -3.21
C ILE A 84 5.80 -3.12 -3.20
N GLU A 85 5.72 -4.44 -3.32
CA GLU A 85 4.47 -5.20 -3.33
C GLU A 85 3.72 -5.08 -2.01
N GLY A 86 4.42 -5.13 -0.88
CA GLY A 86 3.82 -4.97 0.45
C GLY A 86 3.21 -3.58 0.66
N VAL A 87 3.91 -2.52 0.25
CA VAL A 87 3.40 -1.14 0.34
C VAL A 87 2.27 -0.91 -0.65
N ALA A 88 2.37 -1.41 -1.89
CA ALA A 88 1.31 -1.31 -2.88
C ALA A 88 0.02 -2.03 -2.42
N THR A 89 0.15 -3.23 -1.87
CA THR A 89 -0.99 -3.99 -1.32
C THR A 89 -1.62 -3.27 -0.14
N SER A 90 -0.80 -2.71 0.75
CA SER A 90 -1.28 -1.92 1.90
C SER A 90 -2.03 -0.66 1.47
N ALA A 91 -1.53 0.02 0.45
CA ALA A 91 -2.19 1.20 -0.13
C ALA A 91 -3.57 0.85 -0.73
N LEU A 92 -3.66 -0.27 -1.45
CA LEU A 92 -4.91 -0.75 -2.02
C LEU A 92 -5.91 -1.16 -0.94
N TYR A 93 -5.47 -1.89 0.06
CA TYR A 93 -6.30 -2.28 1.19
C TYR A 93 -6.86 -1.06 1.94
N ALA A 94 -6.03 -0.07 2.23
CA ALA A 94 -6.45 1.17 2.86
C ALA A 94 -7.46 1.94 1.99
N ALA A 95 -7.20 2.07 0.69
CA ALA A 95 -8.07 2.76 -0.25
C ALA A 95 -9.46 2.11 -0.34
N ALA A 96 -9.52 0.78 -0.39
CA ALA A 96 -10.79 0.05 -0.41
C ALA A 96 -11.61 0.29 0.87
N ARG A 97 -10.96 0.32 2.02
CA ARG A 97 -11.62 0.64 3.29
C ARG A 97 -12.13 2.07 3.35
N GLN A 98 -11.35 3.04 2.89
CA GLN A 98 -11.76 4.45 2.84
C GLN A 98 -12.95 4.68 1.89
N ALA A 99 -12.99 3.95 0.79
CA ALA A 99 -14.06 4.07 -0.20
C ALA A 99 -15.37 3.35 0.18
N GLY A 100 -15.38 2.61 1.29
CA GLY A 100 -16.55 1.82 1.70
C GLY A 100 -16.80 0.57 0.84
N THR A 101 -15.79 0.11 0.10
CA THR A 101 -15.78 -1.15 -0.67
C THR A 101 -14.71 -2.10 -0.12
N PRO A 102 -14.75 -2.46 1.17
CA PRO A 102 -13.68 -3.21 1.79
C PRO A 102 -13.56 -4.64 1.23
N ARG A 103 -12.34 -5.14 1.24
CA ARG A 103 -12.01 -6.55 1.06
C ARG A 103 -11.32 -7.04 2.32
N SER A 104 -11.48 -8.31 2.67
CA SER A 104 -10.81 -8.86 3.85
C SER A 104 -9.30 -8.96 3.63
N LEU A 105 -8.52 -8.99 4.71
CA LEU A 105 -7.07 -9.22 4.62
C LEU A 105 -6.74 -10.54 3.93
N ASP A 106 -7.55 -11.58 4.15
CA ASP A 106 -7.36 -12.88 3.50
C ASP A 106 -7.60 -12.80 2.00
N GLU A 107 -8.66 -12.12 1.55
CA GLU A 107 -8.93 -11.91 0.12
C GLU A 107 -7.79 -11.14 -0.55
N VAL A 108 -7.34 -10.06 0.07
CA VAL A 108 -6.25 -9.24 -0.47
C VAL A 108 -4.93 -10.02 -0.49
N ALA A 109 -4.63 -10.77 0.57
CA ALA A 109 -3.43 -11.61 0.63
C ALA A 109 -3.42 -12.69 -0.46
N THR A 110 -4.58 -13.22 -0.84
CA THR A 110 -4.70 -14.24 -1.90
C THR A 110 -4.23 -13.72 -3.26
N VAL A 111 -4.45 -12.46 -3.57
CA VAL A 111 -4.06 -11.84 -4.85
C VAL A 111 -2.73 -11.10 -4.77
N SER A 112 -2.23 -10.85 -3.57
CA SER A 112 -0.95 -10.17 -3.34
C SER A 112 0.23 -11.13 -3.51
N ARG A 113 1.39 -10.56 -3.80
CA ARG A 113 2.67 -11.28 -3.81
C ARG A 113 3.31 -11.41 -2.43
N VAL A 114 2.74 -10.76 -1.42
CA VAL A 114 3.20 -10.85 -0.02
C VAL A 114 2.17 -11.57 0.83
N GLY A 115 2.64 -12.23 1.87
CA GLY A 115 1.78 -12.95 2.80
C GLY A 115 1.02 -12.03 3.75
N LYS A 116 -0.03 -12.57 4.38
CA LYS A 116 -0.91 -11.84 5.30
C LYS A 116 -0.16 -11.17 6.46
N MET A 117 0.87 -11.80 6.98
CA MET A 117 1.66 -11.26 8.10
C MET A 117 2.45 -10.02 7.70
N GLU A 118 3.13 -10.07 6.54
CA GLU A 118 3.84 -8.92 5.99
C GLU A 118 2.87 -7.79 5.65
N LEU A 119 1.75 -8.12 4.99
CA LEU A 119 0.69 -7.17 4.67
C LEU A 119 0.19 -6.46 5.92
N THR A 120 -0.11 -7.18 6.98
CA THR A 120 -0.62 -6.60 8.24
C THR A 120 0.37 -5.65 8.88
N ARG A 121 1.66 -6.01 8.91
CA ARG A 121 2.72 -5.15 9.46
C ARG A 121 2.90 -3.89 8.63
N THR A 122 2.99 -4.05 7.32
CA THR A 122 3.19 -2.94 6.38
C THR A 122 2.00 -2.00 6.38
N TYR A 123 0.79 -2.52 6.39
CA TYR A 123 -0.44 -1.74 6.47
C TYR A 123 -0.49 -0.86 7.73
N ARG A 124 -0.24 -1.44 8.91
CA ARG A 124 -0.22 -0.68 10.17
C ARG A 124 0.81 0.44 10.15
N TYR A 125 1.97 0.16 9.58
CA TYR A 125 3.04 1.14 9.44
C TYR A 125 2.63 2.28 8.50
N VAL A 126 2.14 1.98 7.30
CA VAL A 126 1.72 2.99 6.32
C VAL A 126 0.61 3.87 6.86
N VAL A 127 -0.41 3.27 7.49
CA VAL A 127 -1.53 4.02 8.09
C VAL A 127 -1.04 4.97 9.18
N ARG A 128 -0.13 4.52 10.03
CA ARG A 128 0.42 5.35 11.11
C ARG A 128 1.28 6.48 10.57
N GLU A 129 2.23 6.19 9.70
CA GLU A 129 3.19 7.18 9.19
C GLU A 129 2.52 8.24 8.30
N LEU A 130 1.58 7.83 7.46
CA LEU A 130 0.82 8.74 6.61
C LEU A 130 -0.40 9.38 7.31
N LYS A 131 -0.67 8.97 8.56
CA LYS A 131 -1.82 9.44 9.34
C LYS A 131 -3.13 9.29 8.56
N LEU A 132 -3.34 8.11 7.97
CA LEU A 132 -4.55 7.83 7.22
C LEU A 132 -5.74 7.67 8.18
N GLU A 133 -6.83 8.34 7.87
CA GLU A 133 -8.09 8.16 8.58
C GLU A 133 -8.82 6.95 8.00
N ILE A 134 -8.80 5.86 8.75
CA ILE A 134 -9.50 4.62 8.39
C ILE A 134 -10.55 4.33 9.45
N GLN A 135 -11.80 4.30 9.04
CA GLN A 135 -12.88 3.92 9.93
C GLN A 135 -12.75 2.45 10.35
N PRO A 136 -13.18 2.08 11.56
CA PRO A 136 -13.27 0.68 11.95
C PRO A 136 -14.04 -0.13 10.91
N ALA A 137 -13.64 -1.37 10.68
CA ALA A 137 -14.30 -2.23 9.73
C ALA A 137 -15.74 -2.52 10.18
N ASP A 138 -16.71 -2.31 9.29
CA ASP A 138 -18.11 -2.61 9.53
C ASP A 138 -18.48 -3.95 8.90
N PRO A 139 -18.84 -4.97 9.70
CA PRO A 139 -19.24 -6.28 9.19
C PRO A 139 -20.43 -6.22 8.21
N GLU A 140 -21.35 -5.30 8.40
CA GLU A 140 -22.52 -5.15 7.52
C GLU A 140 -22.14 -4.82 6.08
N GLN A 141 -20.99 -4.18 5.83
CA GLN A 141 -20.52 -3.86 4.49
C GLN A 141 -20.13 -5.10 3.66
N TYR A 142 -19.87 -6.23 4.31
CA TYR A 142 -19.52 -7.50 3.64
C TYR A 142 -20.74 -8.33 3.27
N VAL A 143 -21.88 -8.11 3.93
CA VAL A 143 -23.08 -8.95 3.78
C VAL A 143 -23.61 -9.00 2.33
N PRO A 144 -23.80 -7.87 1.61
CA PRO A 144 -24.30 -7.92 0.25
C PRO A 144 -23.42 -8.74 -0.69
N ARG A 145 -22.11 -8.58 -0.59
CA ARG A 145 -21.15 -9.27 -1.44
C ARG A 145 -21.12 -10.77 -1.15
N PHE A 146 -21.05 -11.15 0.12
CA PHE A 146 -21.07 -12.56 0.51
C PHE A 146 -22.40 -13.24 0.17
N ALA A 147 -23.51 -12.53 0.35
CA ALA A 147 -24.84 -13.04 -0.05
C ALA A 147 -24.90 -13.29 -1.56
N SER A 148 -24.35 -12.38 -2.36
CA SER A 148 -24.28 -12.53 -3.81
C SER A 148 -23.36 -13.69 -4.25
N GLU A 149 -22.19 -13.81 -3.63
CA GLU A 149 -21.23 -14.90 -3.95
C GLU A 149 -21.75 -16.27 -3.57
N LEU A 150 -22.55 -16.36 -2.50
CA LEU A 150 -23.16 -17.60 -2.02
C LEU A 150 -24.57 -17.84 -2.56
N ASP A 151 -25.06 -16.97 -3.43
CA ASP A 151 -26.40 -17.03 -4.00
C ASP A 151 -27.51 -17.15 -2.93
N LEU A 152 -27.39 -16.34 -1.89
CA LEU A 152 -28.34 -16.30 -0.79
C LEU A 152 -29.58 -15.47 -1.14
N SER A 153 -30.74 -15.83 -0.55
CA SER A 153 -31.96 -15.06 -0.68
C SER A 153 -31.89 -13.71 0.04
N GLU A 154 -32.71 -12.74 -0.39
CA GLU A 154 -32.85 -11.45 0.30
C GLU A 154 -33.26 -11.58 1.76
N GLU A 155 -34.05 -12.60 2.09
CA GLU A 155 -34.44 -12.90 3.46
C GLU A 155 -33.22 -13.32 4.30
N SER A 156 -32.37 -14.18 3.77
CA SER A 156 -31.13 -14.61 4.44
C SER A 156 -30.16 -13.44 4.62
N GLU A 157 -30.04 -12.57 3.63
CA GLU A 157 -29.23 -11.37 3.72
C GLU A 157 -29.74 -10.40 4.80
N ARG A 158 -31.05 -10.17 4.85
CA ARG A 158 -31.69 -9.34 5.87
C ARG A 158 -31.44 -9.90 7.27
N ARG A 159 -31.62 -11.20 7.44
CA ARG A 159 -31.41 -11.89 8.72
C ARG A 159 -29.93 -11.78 9.18
N ALA A 160 -28.98 -11.89 8.27
CA ALA A 160 -27.58 -11.69 8.58
C ALA A 160 -27.30 -10.27 9.10
N ARG A 161 -27.86 -9.26 8.45
CA ARG A 161 -27.76 -7.86 8.93
C ARG A 161 -28.39 -7.67 10.31
N ASP A 162 -29.54 -8.23 10.54
CA ASP A 162 -30.23 -8.13 11.84
C ASP A 162 -29.42 -8.78 12.96
N LEU A 163 -28.82 -9.94 12.68
CA LEU A 163 -27.91 -10.62 13.63
C LEU A 163 -26.66 -9.77 13.93
N LEU A 164 -26.06 -9.15 12.92
CA LEU A 164 -24.90 -8.27 13.10
C LEU A 164 -25.26 -7.03 13.94
N ARG A 165 -26.42 -6.43 13.72
CA ARG A 165 -26.91 -5.31 14.52
C ARG A 165 -27.11 -5.70 15.97
N SER A 166 -27.77 -6.84 16.21
CA SER A 166 -27.94 -7.39 17.56
C SER A 166 -26.62 -7.68 18.25
N ALA A 167 -25.63 -8.21 17.52
CA ALA A 167 -24.27 -8.44 18.02
C ALA A 167 -23.57 -7.13 18.39
N LYS A 168 -23.75 -6.08 17.60
CA LYS A 168 -23.24 -4.74 17.92
C LYS A 168 -23.86 -4.16 19.19
N GLU A 169 -25.17 -4.23 19.30
CA GLU A 169 -25.92 -3.75 20.47
C GLU A 169 -25.51 -4.50 21.75
N ALA A 170 -25.28 -5.81 21.63
CA ALA A 170 -24.80 -6.64 22.74
C ALA A 170 -23.30 -6.50 23.05
N GLY A 171 -22.55 -5.75 22.23
CA GLY A 171 -21.11 -5.53 22.40
C GLY A 171 -20.22 -6.75 22.11
N VAL A 172 -20.76 -7.84 21.57
CA VAL A 172 -20.01 -9.08 21.30
C VAL A 172 -19.16 -8.99 20.03
N HIS A 173 -19.31 -7.93 19.23
CA HIS A 173 -18.55 -7.68 18.00
C HIS A 173 -17.14 -7.16 18.26
N SER A 174 -16.88 -6.63 19.46
CA SER A 174 -15.60 -6.01 19.80
C SER A 174 -14.44 -7.01 19.73
N GLY A 175 -13.38 -6.65 19.02
CA GLY A 175 -12.19 -7.50 18.84
C GLY A 175 -12.37 -8.66 17.86
N LYS A 176 -13.53 -8.81 17.24
CA LYS A 176 -13.78 -9.79 16.18
C LYS A 176 -13.44 -9.22 14.82
N SER A 177 -12.96 -10.06 13.90
CA SER A 177 -12.82 -9.65 12.51
C SER A 177 -14.21 -9.56 11.84
N PRO A 178 -14.39 -8.67 10.84
CA PRO A 178 -15.67 -8.57 10.13
C PRO A 178 -16.14 -9.88 9.51
N VAL A 179 -15.20 -10.71 9.07
CA VAL A 179 -15.48 -12.03 8.45
C VAL A 179 -15.75 -13.12 9.50
N GLY A 180 -15.33 -12.89 10.75
CA GLY A 180 -15.52 -13.83 11.86
C GLY A 180 -16.82 -13.62 12.63
N LEU A 181 -17.62 -12.61 12.26
CA LEU A 181 -18.95 -12.33 12.78
C LEU A 181 -20.03 -12.86 11.84
#